data_73c8e3af98ff1694a4fe57a4ef7c4152
#
_entry.id   73c8e3af98ff1694a4fe57a4ef7c4152
#
_cell.length_a   1.000
_cell.length_b   1.000
_cell.length_c   1.000
_cell.angle_alpha   90.00
_cell.angle_beta   90.00
_cell.angle_gamma   90.00
#
_symmetry.space_group_name_H-M   'P 1'
#
loop_
_entity.id
_entity.type
_entity.pdbx_description
1 polymer ?
#
loop_
_entity_poly.entity_id
_entity_poly.type
_entity_poly.pdbx_seq_one_letter_code
_entity_poly.pdbx_strand_id
1 'polypeptide(L)'
;MKHLIKTSLLLLAFCLPLSAMAYDFIVDGVYFKTDLWDDIAMVCDQGEDGGRYSGNVTIPATVTHDDTTYPVTRINAYAFSNCAELTGVTIPGSVTEISDHSFENCTGLSAVELPEMLTEIGAAAFEGCTALTRIDIPAKVAKLGIWSFQNCTNLTDVYSHIADPSQVDFGFNSFALEDENYSPRTLHVPAGTINAYKEAGWDNYFGNIVEM
;
A
#
# COMPACT_ATOMS: atom_id res chain seq x y z
N MET A 1 -22.03 -7.41 30.20
CA MET A 1 -22.47 -8.82 30.20
C MET A 1 -22.75 -9.28 28.74
N LYS A 2 -21.80 -9.11 27.79
CA LYS A 2 -21.93 -9.54 26.38
C LYS A 2 -20.73 -10.35 25.87
N HIS A 3 -19.82 -10.81 26.75
CA HIS A 3 -18.59 -11.52 26.36
C HIS A 3 -18.56 -13.03 26.69
N LEU A 4 -19.70 -13.69 26.92
CA LEU A 4 -19.71 -15.06 27.41
C LEU A 4 -20.33 -16.11 26.45
N ILE A 5 -20.51 -15.86 25.17
CA ILE A 5 -21.11 -16.84 24.24
C ILE A 5 -20.21 -17.15 23.01
N LYS A 6 -18.93 -16.83 23.04
CA LYS A 6 -18.02 -17.20 21.93
C LYS A 6 -17.11 -18.43 22.23
N THR A 7 -17.35 -19.22 23.28
CA THR A 7 -16.45 -20.31 23.66
C THR A 7 -16.98 -21.73 23.38
N SER A 8 -17.99 -21.90 22.52
CA SER A 8 -18.65 -23.24 22.37
C SER A 8 -18.58 -23.85 20.96
N LEU A 9 -17.79 -23.32 20.02
CA LEU A 9 -17.69 -23.92 18.67
C LEU A 9 -16.25 -24.21 18.24
N LEU A 10 -15.36 -24.51 19.15
CA LEU A 10 -13.94 -24.75 18.88
C LEU A 10 -13.53 -26.21 18.95
N LEU A 11 -14.37 -27.16 18.57
CA LEU A 11 -14.01 -28.61 18.75
C LEU A 11 -14.33 -29.52 17.56
N LEU A 12 -14.37 -29.03 16.30
CA LEU A 12 -14.56 -29.94 15.15
C LEU A 12 -13.78 -29.56 13.89
N ALA A 13 -12.62 -28.90 14.02
CA ALA A 13 -11.74 -28.62 12.88
C ALA A 13 -10.33 -29.21 13.05
N PHE A 14 -10.27 -30.49 13.49
CA PHE A 14 -9.00 -31.23 13.52
C PHE A 14 -9.04 -32.32 12.44
N CYS A 15 -8.72 -31.99 11.20
CA CYS A 15 -8.19 -32.89 10.16
C CYS A 15 -8.17 -32.23 8.77
N LEU A 16 -7.86 -30.92 8.67
CA LEU A 16 -7.38 -30.38 7.40
C LEU A 16 -5.91 -30.04 7.58
N PRO A 17 -5.04 -30.29 6.56
CA PRO A 17 -3.66 -29.82 6.63
C PRO A 17 -3.72 -28.32 6.88
N LEU A 18 -2.96 -27.84 7.87
CA LEU A 18 -2.76 -26.42 8.15
C LEU A 18 -1.93 -25.81 7.02
N SER A 19 -2.45 -25.75 5.82
CA SER A 19 -2.13 -24.66 4.92
C SER A 19 -2.82 -23.46 5.57
N ALA A 20 -2.06 -22.61 6.23
CA ALA A 20 -2.58 -21.34 6.73
C ALA A 20 -3.21 -20.65 5.53
N MET A 21 -4.55 -20.61 5.46
CA MET A 21 -5.22 -19.91 4.38
C MET A 21 -4.74 -18.46 4.43
N ALA A 22 -4.22 -17.98 3.31
CA ALA A 22 -3.72 -16.61 3.21
C ALA A 22 -4.87 -15.60 3.41
N TYR A 23 -6.12 -16.03 3.25
CA TYR A 23 -7.33 -15.23 3.37
C TYR A 23 -8.46 -15.98 4.09
N ASP A 24 -9.45 -15.25 4.61
CA ASP A 24 -10.64 -15.79 5.27
C ASP A 24 -11.82 -15.89 4.30
N PHE A 25 -11.99 -14.92 3.38
CA PHE A 25 -13.11 -14.86 2.42
C PHE A 25 -12.79 -13.98 1.20
N ILE A 26 -13.68 -14.01 0.21
CA ILE A 26 -13.55 -13.28 -1.05
C ILE A 26 -14.81 -12.44 -1.29
N VAL A 27 -14.63 -11.17 -1.68
CA VAL A 27 -15.69 -10.27 -2.14
C VAL A 27 -15.26 -9.65 -3.46
N ASP A 28 -16.10 -9.78 -4.51
CA ASP A 28 -15.84 -9.22 -5.85
C ASP A 28 -14.45 -9.56 -6.42
N GLY A 29 -13.93 -10.76 -6.10
CA GLY A 29 -12.62 -11.22 -6.55
C GLY A 29 -11.45 -10.68 -5.74
N VAL A 30 -11.70 -9.88 -4.70
CA VAL A 30 -10.68 -9.41 -3.75
C VAL A 30 -10.70 -10.32 -2.51
N TYR A 31 -9.52 -10.70 -2.07
CA TYR A 31 -9.30 -11.62 -0.96
C TYR A 31 -9.09 -10.85 0.32
N PHE A 32 -9.77 -11.25 1.39
CA PHE A 32 -9.76 -10.54 2.67
C PHE A 32 -9.41 -11.45 3.82
N LYS A 33 -8.74 -10.86 4.80
CA LYS A 33 -8.52 -11.41 6.13
C LYS A 33 -9.11 -10.48 7.16
N THR A 34 -9.73 -11.03 8.20
CA THR A 34 -10.26 -10.25 9.32
C THR A 34 -9.26 -10.19 10.46
N ASP A 35 -9.13 -9.02 11.07
CA ASP A 35 -8.55 -8.88 12.40
C ASP A 35 -9.68 -8.76 13.42
N LEU A 36 -9.87 -9.82 14.20
CA LEU A 36 -10.96 -9.91 15.18
C LEU A 36 -10.70 -9.09 16.45
N TRP A 37 -9.50 -8.57 16.64
CA TRP A 37 -9.15 -7.71 17.77
C TRP A 37 -9.51 -6.25 17.49
N ASP A 38 -9.26 -5.83 16.26
CA ASP A 38 -9.49 -4.45 15.80
C ASP A 38 -10.83 -4.30 15.07
N ASP A 39 -11.59 -5.40 14.86
CA ASP A 39 -12.85 -5.43 14.10
C ASP A 39 -12.70 -4.82 12.68
N ILE A 40 -11.60 -5.12 11.98
CA ILE A 40 -11.30 -4.63 10.62
C ILE A 40 -11.13 -5.78 9.64
N ALA A 41 -11.22 -5.44 8.35
CA ALA A 41 -10.78 -6.32 7.26
C ALA A 41 -9.55 -5.73 6.55
N MET A 42 -8.70 -6.63 6.07
CA MET A 42 -7.49 -6.32 5.34
C MET A 42 -7.52 -7.03 3.99
N VAL A 43 -7.09 -6.35 2.93
CA VAL A 43 -6.83 -7.02 1.65
C VAL A 43 -5.59 -7.88 1.78
N CYS A 44 -5.64 -9.10 1.29
CA CYS A 44 -4.50 -10.02 1.35
C CYS A 44 -4.23 -10.69 0.00
N ASP A 45 -3.14 -11.44 -0.10
CA ASP A 45 -2.82 -12.20 -1.28
C ASP A 45 -3.83 -13.33 -1.54
N GLN A 46 -3.77 -13.91 -2.72
CA GLN A 46 -4.70 -14.96 -3.16
C GLN A 46 -4.27 -16.36 -2.69
N GLY A 47 -3.14 -16.48 -1.96
CA GLY A 47 -2.56 -17.76 -1.60
C GLY A 47 -1.95 -18.54 -2.78
N GLU A 48 -1.46 -19.76 -2.50
CA GLU A 48 -0.76 -20.57 -3.51
C GLU A 48 -1.66 -21.05 -4.65
N ASP A 49 -2.96 -21.24 -4.39
CA ASP A 49 -3.96 -21.74 -5.34
C ASP A 49 -4.73 -20.63 -6.08
N GLY A 50 -4.51 -19.37 -5.73
CA GLY A 50 -5.19 -18.20 -6.31
C GLY A 50 -4.54 -17.73 -7.62
N GLY A 51 -5.36 -17.26 -8.56
CA GLY A 51 -4.88 -16.48 -9.72
C GLY A 51 -4.27 -15.15 -9.24
N ARG A 52 -3.39 -14.54 -10.04
CA ARG A 52 -2.87 -13.20 -9.73
C ARG A 52 -3.92 -12.14 -10.08
N TYR A 53 -3.99 -11.07 -9.31
CA TYR A 53 -4.83 -9.92 -9.65
C TYR A 53 -4.42 -9.33 -11.01
N SER A 54 -5.42 -8.96 -11.82
CA SER A 54 -5.20 -8.40 -13.16
C SER A 54 -6.21 -7.32 -13.50
N GLY A 55 -5.86 -6.45 -14.44
CA GLY A 55 -6.73 -5.34 -14.86
C GLY A 55 -6.90 -4.30 -13.75
N ASN A 56 -8.08 -3.72 -13.67
CA ASN A 56 -8.44 -2.76 -12.62
C ASN A 56 -9.16 -3.47 -11.49
N VAL A 57 -8.65 -3.32 -10.26
CA VAL A 57 -9.23 -3.86 -9.04
C VAL A 57 -9.85 -2.73 -8.22
N THR A 58 -11.09 -2.91 -7.76
CA THR A 58 -11.74 -1.97 -6.84
C THR A 58 -11.87 -2.62 -5.47
N ILE A 59 -11.27 -2.00 -4.46
CA ILE A 59 -11.35 -2.44 -3.08
C ILE A 59 -12.57 -1.75 -2.43
N PRO A 60 -13.55 -2.49 -1.88
CA PRO A 60 -14.68 -1.90 -1.18
C PRO A 60 -14.26 -1.28 0.15
N ALA A 61 -14.96 -0.22 0.59
CA ALA A 61 -14.68 0.43 1.87
C ALA A 61 -15.08 -0.42 3.09
N THR A 62 -16.02 -1.35 2.89
CA THR A 62 -16.50 -2.29 3.91
C THR A 62 -16.78 -3.65 3.27
N VAL A 63 -16.63 -4.71 4.04
CA VAL A 63 -17.00 -6.08 3.64
C VAL A 63 -17.83 -6.73 4.74
N THR A 64 -18.72 -7.66 4.36
CA THR A 64 -19.53 -8.41 5.32
C THR A 64 -19.13 -9.88 5.29
N HIS A 65 -18.84 -10.43 6.45
CA HIS A 65 -18.51 -11.83 6.66
C HIS A 65 -19.17 -12.32 7.95
N ASP A 66 -19.84 -13.48 7.91
CA ASP A 66 -20.58 -14.06 9.03
C ASP A 66 -21.50 -13.04 9.74
N ASP A 67 -22.34 -12.34 8.94
CA ASP A 67 -23.29 -11.31 9.39
C ASP A 67 -22.65 -10.08 10.09
N THR A 68 -21.33 -9.97 10.07
CA THR A 68 -20.58 -8.82 10.62
C THR A 68 -20.00 -7.98 9.49
N THR A 69 -20.18 -6.66 9.55
CA THR A 69 -19.59 -5.73 8.58
C THR A 69 -18.31 -5.14 9.15
N TYR A 70 -17.23 -5.26 8.41
CA TYR A 70 -15.89 -4.80 8.75
C TYR A 70 -15.47 -3.65 7.84
N PRO A 71 -14.91 -2.53 8.34
CA PRO A 71 -14.25 -1.54 7.52
C PRO A 71 -12.95 -2.14 6.95
N VAL A 72 -12.64 -1.82 5.69
CA VAL A 72 -11.36 -2.18 5.07
C VAL A 72 -10.39 -1.03 5.32
N THR A 73 -9.38 -1.25 6.16
CA THR A 73 -8.47 -0.20 6.63
C THR A 73 -7.02 -0.41 6.27
N ARG A 74 -6.67 -1.60 5.76
CA ARG A 74 -5.30 -1.98 5.44
C ARG A 74 -5.21 -2.78 4.14
N ILE A 75 -4.16 -2.53 3.37
CA ILE A 75 -3.67 -3.45 2.35
C ILE A 75 -2.50 -4.20 2.98
N ASN A 76 -2.66 -5.51 3.15
CA ASN A 76 -1.72 -6.32 3.91
C ASN A 76 -0.42 -6.56 3.12
N ALA A 77 0.61 -7.01 3.83
CA ALA A 77 1.89 -7.33 3.19
C ALA A 77 1.70 -8.37 2.07
N TYR A 78 2.38 -8.13 0.94
CA TYR A 78 2.34 -8.96 -0.27
C TYR A 78 0.98 -9.08 -0.96
N ALA A 79 -0.06 -8.32 -0.57
CA ALA A 79 -1.43 -8.47 -1.07
C ALA A 79 -1.55 -8.52 -2.61
N PHE A 80 -0.81 -7.68 -3.31
CA PHE A 80 -0.76 -7.63 -4.78
C PHE A 80 0.65 -7.90 -5.32
N SER A 81 1.58 -8.41 -4.50
CA SER A 81 2.98 -8.64 -4.93
C SER A 81 3.05 -9.49 -6.20
N ASN A 82 3.92 -9.08 -7.13
CA ASN A 82 4.13 -9.72 -8.43
C ASN A 82 2.88 -9.83 -9.34
N CYS A 83 1.87 -8.98 -9.14
CA CYS A 83 0.71 -8.88 -10.03
C CYS A 83 1.05 -8.03 -11.27
N ALA A 84 1.83 -8.59 -12.20
CA ALA A 84 2.31 -7.88 -13.38
C ALA A 84 1.20 -7.40 -14.33
N GLU A 85 0.05 -8.08 -14.32
CA GLU A 85 -1.13 -7.75 -15.15
C GLU A 85 -2.09 -6.76 -14.46
N LEU A 86 -1.79 -6.33 -13.23
CA LEU A 86 -2.57 -5.32 -12.50
C LEU A 86 -2.29 -3.95 -13.11
N THR A 87 -3.31 -3.28 -13.65
CA THR A 87 -3.15 -2.00 -14.36
C THR A 87 -3.60 -0.80 -13.53
N GLY A 88 -4.49 -1.01 -12.56
CA GLY A 88 -4.96 0.02 -11.65
C GLY A 88 -5.61 -0.57 -10.41
N VAL A 89 -5.62 0.21 -9.32
CA VAL A 89 -6.32 -0.14 -8.08
C VAL A 89 -7.05 1.08 -7.55
N THR A 90 -8.34 0.91 -7.26
CA THR A 90 -9.12 1.90 -6.52
C THR A 90 -9.08 1.54 -5.03
N ILE A 91 -8.41 2.36 -4.23
CA ILE A 91 -8.25 2.18 -2.80
C ILE A 91 -9.27 3.05 -2.07
N PRO A 92 -10.11 2.51 -1.17
CA PRO A 92 -11.14 3.29 -0.49
C PRO A 92 -10.53 4.25 0.54
N GLY A 93 -11.23 5.35 0.82
CA GLY A 93 -10.80 6.37 1.78
C GLY A 93 -10.65 5.89 3.23
N SER A 94 -11.13 4.69 3.55
CA SER A 94 -10.98 4.05 4.87
C SER A 94 -9.59 3.44 5.10
N VAL A 95 -8.79 3.24 4.04
CA VAL A 95 -7.45 2.64 4.16
C VAL A 95 -6.48 3.68 4.72
N THR A 96 -5.80 3.29 5.79
CA THR A 96 -4.80 4.10 6.49
C THR A 96 -3.38 3.55 6.39
N GLU A 97 -3.23 2.30 5.94
CA GLU A 97 -1.94 1.62 5.83
C GLU A 97 -1.85 0.78 4.55
N ILE A 98 -0.75 0.93 3.85
CA ILE A 98 -0.28 0.05 2.78
C ILE A 98 0.97 -0.62 3.33
N SER A 99 0.87 -1.91 3.65
CA SER A 99 1.94 -2.65 4.34
C SER A 99 3.10 -3.01 3.40
N ASP A 100 4.12 -3.68 3.94
CA ASP A 100 5.35 -4.04 3.22
C ASP A 100 5.08 -4.89 1.98
N HIS A 101 5.78 -4.64 0.88
CA HIS A 101 5.73 -5.40 -0.38
C HIS A 101 4.32 -5.50 -1.01
N SER A 102 3.35 -4.68 -0.60
CA SER A 102 1.94 -4.84 -1.01
C SER A 102 1.74 -4.83 -2.52
N PHE A 103 2.45 -3.98 -3.26
CA PHE A 103 2.42 -3.86 -4.72
C PHE A 103 3.79 -4.10 -5.36
N GLU A 104 4.69 -4.79 -4.66
CA GLU A 104 6.02 -5.11 -5.18
C GLU A 104 5.92 -5.79 -6.54
N ASN A 105 6.71 -5.32 -7.52
CA ASN A 105 6.75 -5.84 -8.89
C ASN A 105 5.39 -5.85 -9.63
N CYS A 106 4.47 -4.95 -9.28
CA CYS A 106 3.29 -4.70 -10.10
C CYS A 106 3.69 -3.89 -11.35
N THR A 107 4.39 -4.54 -12.29
CA THR A 107 5.02 -3.88 -13.45
C THR A 107 4.02 -3.24 -14.41
N GLY A 108 2.74 -3.66 -14.40
CA GLY A 108 1.66 -3.07 -15.18
C GLY A 108 0.92 -1.92 -14.50
N LEU A 109 1.16 -1.66 -13.21
CA LEU A 109 0.46 -0.64 -12.44
C LEU A 109 0.87 0.77 -12.90
N SER A 110 0.02 1.38 -13.72
CA SER A 110 0.31 2.68 -14.35
C SER A 110 -0.21 3.87 -13.55
N ALA A 111 -1.22 3.67 -12.70
CA ALA A 111 -1.81 4.68 -11.84
C ALA A 111 -2.34 4.07 -10.55
N VAL A 112 -2.16 4.78 -9.45
CA VAL A 112 -2.77 4.49 -8.16
C VAL A 112 -3.09 5.81 -7.46
N GLU A 113 -4.30 5.93 -6.94
CA GLU A 113 -4.73 7.05 -6.11
C GLU A 113 -4.63 6.63 -4.65
N LEU A 114 -3.73 7.29 -3.91
CA LEU A 114 -3.55 7.03 -2.48
C LEU A 114 -4.62 7.79 -1.69
N PRO A 115 -5.29 7.15 -0.71
CA PRO A 115 -6.37 7.79 0.04
C PRO A 115 -5.86 8.87 1.00
N GLU A 116 -6.62 9.95 1.17
CA GLU A 116 -6.31 11.11 2.03
C GLU A 116 -6.04 10.76 3.50
N MET A 117 -6.55 9.61 3.96
CA MET A 117 -6.36 9.13 5.33
C MET A 117 -5.12 8.24 5.50
N LEU A 118 -4.37 7.99 4.42
CA LEU A 118 -3.18 7.15 4.46
C LEU A 118 -2.11 7.78 5.37
N THR A 119 -1.58 6.99 6.30
CA THR A 119 -0.55 7.41 7.25
C THR A 119 0.76 6.66 7.06
N GLU A 120 0.72 5.47 6.46
CA GLU A 120 1.89 4.62 6.29
C GLU A 120 1.94 3.98 4.91
N ILE A 121 3.12 4.04 4.28
CA ILE A 121 3.52 3.25 3.11
C ILE A 121 4.72 2.41 3.56
N GLY A 122 4.56 1.09 3.55
CA GLY A 122 5.52 0.13 4.06
C GLY A 122 6.78 -0.02 3.21
N ALA A 123 7.69 -0.87 3.68
CA ALA A 123 8.92 -1.20 2.97
C ALA A 123 8.62 -1.87 1.63
N ALA A 124 9.31 -1.46 0.55
CA ALA A 124 9.16 -2.01 -0.79
C ALA A 124 7.70 -2.04 -1.31
N ALA A 125 6.80 -1.21 -0.74
CA ALA A 125 5.36 -1.29 -1.02
C ALA A 125 5.03 -1.15 -2.52
N PHE A 126 5.78 -0.33 -3.26
CA PHE A 126 5.65 -0.12 -4.72
C PHE A 126 6.98 -0.39 -5.44
N GLU A 127 7.89 -1.16 -4.84
CA GLU A 127 9.15 -1.50 -5.49
C GLU A 127 8.90 -2.17 -6.85
N GLY A 128 9.63 -1.73 -7.88
CA GLY A 128 9.53 -2.32 -9.22
C GLY A 128 8.21 -2.04 -9.95
N CYS A 129 7.39 -1.08 -9.52
CA CYS A 129 6.21 -0.62 -10.27
C CYS A 129 6.64 0.20 -11.49
N THR A 130 7.18 -0.46 -12.50
CA THR A 130 7.86 0.18 -13.63
C THR A 130 6.94 0.96 -14.55
N ALA A 131 5.63 0.69 -14.59
CA ALA A 131 4.66 1.46 -15.37
C ALA A 131 4.20 2.74 -14.68
N LEU A 132 4.49 2.93 -13.37
CA LEU A 132 4.06 4.09 -12.61
C LEU A 132 4.83 5.33 -13.04
N THR A 133 4.12 6.38 -13.49
CA THR A 133 4.75 7.62 -13.99
C THR A 133 4.60 8.79 -13.02
N ARG A 134 3.58 8.74 -12.17
CA ARG A 134 3.25 9.75 -11.18
C ARG A 134 2.73 9.11 -9.90
N ILE A 135 3.04 9.74 -8.76
CA ILE A 135 2.44 9.42 -7.47
C ILE A 135 2.12 10.71 -6.70
N ASP A 136 0.96 10.76 -6.07
CA ASP A 136 0.54 11.82 -5.14
C ASP A 136 0.56 11.26 -3.72
N ILE A 137 1.47 11.78 -2.87
CA ILE A 137 1.64 11.34 -1.49
C ILE A 137 0.76 12.22 -0.59
N PRO A 138 -0.25 11.67 0.09
CA PRO A 138 -1.19 12.43 0.92
C PRO A 138 -0.52 13.12 2.10
N ALA A 139 -1.14 14.22 2.56
CA ALA A 139 -0.61 15.08 3.63
C ALA A 139 -0.44 14.39 4.99
N LYS A 140 -1.15 13.28 5.24
CA LYS A 140 -1.11 12.54 6.51
C LYS A 140 -0.05 11.44 6.55
N VAL A 141 0.65 11.18 5.45
CA VAL A 141 1.69 10.16 5.43
C VAL A 141 2.82 10.58 6.38
N ALA A 142 3.02 9.78 7.42
CA ALA A 142 4.03 9.96 8.45
C ALA A 142 5.16 8.93 8.35
N LYS A 143 5.00 7.88 7.52
CA LYS A 143 6.03 6.87 7.27
C LYS A 143 6.09 6.50 5.81
N LEU A 144 7.28 6.57 5.23
CA LEU A 144 7.67 5.98 3.96
C LEU A 144 8.76 4.95 4.23
N GLY A 145 8.44 3.69 4.04
CA GLY A 145 9.35 2.57 4.31
C GLY A 145 10.56 2.57 3.39
N ILE A 146 11.58 1.80 3.78
CA ILE A 146 12.76 1.57 2.93
C ILE A 146 12.33 0.99 1.59
N TRP A 147 12.93 1.45 0.47
CA TRP A 147 12.65 0.98 -0.89
C TRP A 147 11.21 1.14 -1.37
N SER A 148 10.37 1.94 -0.69
CA SER A 148 8.93 2.00 -0.96
C SER A 148 8.55 2.28 -2.41
N PHE A 149 9.38 3.03 -3.17
CA PHE A 149 9.26 3.28 -4.62
C PHE A 149 10.56 3.00 -5.36
N GLN A 150 11.41 2.10 -4.83
CA GLN A 150 12.65 1.72 -5.49
C GLN A 150 12.35 1.09 -6.85
N ASN A 151 13.20 1.34 -7.84
CA ASN A 151 13.06 0.78 -9.19
C ASN A 151 11.74 1.09 -9.91
N CYS A 152 10.99 2.12 -9.49
CA CYS A 152 9.92 2.70 -10.31
C CYS A 152 10.54 3.52 -11.46
N THR A 153 11.06 2.84 -12.49
CA THR A 153 11.95 3.44 -13.50
C THR A 153 11.30 4.52 -14.35
N ASN A 154 9.97 4.52 -14.52
CA ASN A 154 9.23 5.54 -15.26
C ASN A 154 8.60 6.61 -14.36
N LEU A 155 8.81 6.56 -13.04
CA LEU A 155 8.28 7.55 -12.11
C LEU A 155 9.05 8.88 -12.28
N THR A 156 8.44 9.84 -12.95
CA THR A 156 9.03 11.16 -13.24
C THR A 156 8.54 12.24 -12.29
N ASP A 157 7.31 12.14 -11.80
CA ASP A 157 6.66 13.17 -11.01
C ASP A 157 6.14 12.61 -9.68
N VAL A 158 6.63 13.17 -8.58
CA VAL A 158 6.18 12.86 -7.23
C VAL A 158 5.58 14.13 -6.62
N TYR A 159 4.32 14.10 -6.27
CA TYR A 159 3.62 15.19 -5.60
C TYR A 159 3.51 14.86 -4.12
N SER A 160 4.16 15.64 -3.28
CA SER A 160 4.03 15.48 -1.83
C SER A 160 3.17 16.60 -1.26
N HIS A 161 2.07 16.24 -0.62
CA HIS A 161 1.18 17.17 0.07
C HIS A 161 1.54 17.36 1.55
N ILE A 162 2.69 16.83 1.99
CA ILE A 162 3.17 16.89 3.37
C ILE A 162 3.70 18.30 3.66
N ALA A 163 3.14 18.98 4.65
CA ALA A 163 3.53 20.34 5.00
C ALA A 163 4.84 20.41 5.81
N ASP A 164 5.11 19.39 6.64
CA ASP A 164 6.33 19.27 7.43
C ASP A 164 7.02 17.93 7.18
N PRO A 165 7.93 17.85 6.21
CA PRO A 165 8.62 16.62 5.85
C PRO A 165 9.59 16.12 6.93
N SER A 166 9.95 16.96 7.93
CA SER A 166 10.80 16.56 9.05
C SER A 166 10.13 15.57 10.01
N GLN A 167 8.80 15.46 9.96
CA GLN A 167 8.01 14.53 10.78
C GLN A 167 7.81 13.18 10.11
N VAL A 168 8.29 13.00 8.87
CA VAL A 168 8.17 11.74 8.14
C VAL A 168 9.32 10.82 8.53
N ASP A 169 8.98 9.61 8.98
CA ASP A 169 9.94 8.51 9.04
C ASP A 169 10.26 8.08 7.60
N PHE A 170 11.33 8.66 7.06
CA PHE A 170 11.70 8.53 5.66
C PHE A 170 12.74 7.41 5.49
N GLY A 171 12.29 6.30 4.94
CA GLY A 171 13.11 5.12 4.74
C GLY A 171 14.27 5.32 3.75
N PHE A 172 15.37 4.65 4.01
CA PHE A 172 16.54 4.64 3.13
C PHE A 172 16.15 4.11 1.72
N ASN A 173 16.67 4.74 0.68
CA ASN A 173 16.45 4.37 -0.73
C ASN A 173 14.98 4.32 -1.18
N SER A 174 14.06 5.05 -0.51
CA SER A 174 12.63 5.01 -0.86
C SER A 174 12.34 5.31 -2.33
N PHE A 175 13.16 6.12 -3.00
CA PHE A 175 13.02 6.45 -4.42
C PHE A 175 14.26 6.11 -5.25
N ALA A 176 15.15 5.23 -4.78
CA ALA A 176 16.38 4.89 -5.49
C ALA A 176 16.11 4.12 -6.79
N LEU A 177 17.04 4.24 -7.72
CA LEU A 177 17.17 3.36 -8.88
C LEU A 177 18.44 2.54 -8.70
N GLU A 178 18.42 1.26 -9.04
CA GLU A 178 19.63 0.43 -9.03
C GLU A 178 20.65 0.83 -10.12
N ASP A 179 20.15 1.39 -11.21
CA ASP A 179 20.99 1.88 -12.30
C ASP A 179 21.28 3.37 -12.09
N GLU A 180 22.58 3.76 -12.12
CA GLU A 180 23.05 5.14 -11.92
C GLU A 180 22.59 6.13 -13.01
N ASN A 181 21.82 5.67 -13.98
CA ASN A 181 21.21 6.51 -15.01
C ASN A 181 20.00 7.24 -14.42
N TYR A 182 20.29 8.34 -13.72
CA TYR A 182 19.29 9.28 -13.20
C TYR A 182 18.30 9.71 -14.28
N SER A 183 17.08 9.17 -14.23
CA SER A 183 15.96 9.88 -14.84
C SER A 183 15.68 11.12 -13.97
N PRO A 184 15.64 12.33 -14.53
CA PRO A 184 15.41 13.54 -13.73
C PRO A 184 13.98 13.51 -13.20
N ARG A 185 13.82 13.03 -11.97
CA ARG A 185 12.55 13.08 -11.25
C ARG A 185 12.32 14.46 -10.69
N THR A 186 11.08 14.92 -10.76
CA THR A 186 10.65 16.16 -10.14
C THR A 186 9.81 15.87 -8.90
N LEU A 187 10.18 16.47 -7.79
CA LEU A 187 9.39 16.49 -6.57
C LEU A 187 8.60 17.80 -6.52
N HIS A 188 7.29 17.71 -6.46
CA HIS A 188 6.37 18.83 -6.29
C HIS A 188 5.97 18.93 -4.82
N VAL A 189 6.18 20.08 -4.20
CA VAL A 189 5.98 20.28 -2.75
C VAL A 189 5.08 21.49 -2.46
N PRO A 190 4.47 21.59 -1.28
CA PRO A 190 3.69 22.77 -0.90
C PRO A 190 4.52 24.05 -0.93
N ALA A 191 3.87 25.17 -1.28
CA ALA A 191 4.52 26.46 -1.35
C ALA A 191 5.26 26.83 -0.06
N GLY A 192 6.50 27.31 -0.18
CA GLY A 192 7.36 27.71 0.94
C GLY A 192 8.08 26.56 1.63
N THR A 193 7.96 25.29 1.17
CA THR A 193 8.53 24.12 1.88
C THR A 193 9.79 23.55 1.25
N ILE A 194 10.28 24.05 0.11
CA ILE A 194 11.45 23.50 -0.60
C ILE A 194 12.65 23.28 0.33
N ASN A 195 12.98 24.27 1.19
CA ASN A 195 14.11 24.15 2.09
C ASN A 195 13.91 23.05 3.13
N ALA A 196 12.70 22.91 3.68
CA ALA A 196 12.37 21.86 4.64
C ALA A 196 12.54 20.46 4.02
N TYR A 197 12.13 20.28 2.74
CA TYR A 197 12.33 19.02 2.04
C TYR A 197 13.80 18.70 1.78
N LYS A 198 14.62 19.70 1.46
CA LYS A 198 16.07 19.53 1.33
C LYS A 198 16.73 19.18 2.66
N GLU A 199 16.37 19.89 3.73
CA GLU A 199 16.87 19.61 5.08
C GLU A 199 16.49 18.20 5.58
N ALA A 200 15.33 17.70 5.16
CA ALA A 200 14.86 16.34 5.43
C ALA A 200 15.50 15.28 4.50
N GLY A 201 16.38 15.66 3.56
CA GLY A 201 17.16 14.75 2.73
C GLY A 201 16.44 14.19 1.50
N TRP A 202 15.29 14.78 1.11
CA TRP A 202 14.55 14.33 -0.07
C TRP A 202 15.30 14.65 -1.38
N ASP A 203 16.13 15.70 -1.40
CA ASP A 203 16.94 16.10 -2.56
C ASP A 203 17.98 15.06 -2.99
N ASN A 204 18.26 14.05 -2.16
CA ASN A 204 19.11 12.92 -2.55
C ASN A 204 18.50 12.05 -3.67
N TYR A 205 17.18 12.15 -3.91
CA TYR A 205 16.46 11.28 -4.85
C TYR A 205 15.82 12.02 -6.01
N PHE A 206 15.83 13.36 -5.99
CA PHE A 206 15.13 14.17 -6.97
C PHE A 206 16.09 15.21 -7.59
N GLY A 207 16.19 15.19 -8.92
CA GLY A 207 17.00 16.17 -9.65
C GLY A 207 16.41 17.58 -9.62
N ASN A 208 15.12 17.69 -9.27
CA ASN A 208 14.40 18.96 -9.24
C ASN A 208 13.35 18.95 -8.12
N ILE A 209 13.23 20.05 -7.37
CA ILE A 209 12.19 20.27 -6.37
C ILE A 209 11.50 21.59 -6.70
N VAL A 210 10.20 21.56 -6.92
CA VAL A 210 9.37 22.71 -7.29
C VAL A 210 8.16 22.87 -6.40
N GLU A 211 7.66 24.08 -6.25
CA GLU A 211 6.42 24.36 -5.52
C GLU A 211 5.18 24.13 -6.38
N MET A 212 4.12 23.63 -5.74
CA MET A 212 2.79 23.49 -6.33
C MET A 212 2.00 24.80 -6.24
#